data_dd4a4661572f41ad0e2559fe602bc703
#
_entry.id   dd4a4661572f41ad0e2559fe602bc703
#
_cell.length_a   1.000
_cell.length_b   1.000
_cell.length_c   1.000
_cell.angle_alpha   90.00
_cell.angle_beta   90.00
_cell.angle_gamma   90.00
#
_symmetry.space_group_name_H-M   'P 1'
#
loop_
_entity.id
_entity.type
_entity.pdbx_description
1 polymer ?
#
loop_
_entity_poly.entity_id
_entity_poly.type
_entity_poly.pdbx_seq_one_letter_code
_entity_poly.pdbx_strand_id
1 'polypeptide(L)'
;DLIYLNLLLGSVAVCVLVCDFFRYRRLQKCLAGEECKEQELEKLMGMQIYRAWKKEEEQQKKELLQQKKYLEDLSDYIARWSHEAKLPLAALKLMNGRNENEELRKEMESSIARLESLMHTVLMGSKLERPEHDVKFERILLEEVIKESIQNQAFFLIRNHFELDIQVKDIWIYSDRRWMVYLLDQLIGNAVKYKKENPKIVFWAEEKEPGQVRFGIQDFGIGIPKEELPYVFQKGYVGKNLRKGNYYSTGMGLYFVEKIGKLLHIKISLSSEEGQGCCVTLDFQNLSEYFLTETDR
;
A
#
# COMPACT_ATOMS: atom_id res chain seq x y z
N ASP A 1 -65.96 -37.95 -0.84
CA ASP A 1 -64.70 -38.46 -0.20
C ASP A 1 -63.43 -38.13 -0.99
N LEU A 2 -63.46 -38.17 -2.34
CA LEU A 2 -62.29 -37.87 -3.16
C LEU A 2 -61.87 -36.39 -3.10
N ILE A 3 -62.82 -35.48 -3.01
CA ILE A 3 -62.62 -34.02 -2.87
C ILE A 3 -61.96 -33.69 -1.54
N TYR A 4 -62.41 -34.34 -0.45
CA TYR A 4 -61.84 -34.17 0.88
C TYR A 4 -60.39 -34.66 0.95
N LEU A 5 -60.07 -35.78 0.33
CA LEU A 5 -58.74 -36.33 0.22
C LEU A 5 -57.76 -35.40 -0.53
N ASN A 6 -58.22 -34.85 -1.65
CA ASN A 6 -57.43 -33.87 -2.44
C ASN A 6 -57.20 -32.56 -1.68
N LEU A 7 -58.15 -32.05 -0.94
CA LEU A 7 -58.00 -30.86 -0.09
C LEU A 7 -57.02 -31.14 1.09
N LEU A 8 -57.08 -32.31 1.66
CA LEU A 8 -56.15 -32.72 2.69
C LEU A 8 -54.71 -32.84 2.18
N LEU A 9 -54.53 -33.49 1.04
CA LEU A 9 -53.22 -33.58 0.37
C LEU A 9 -52.66 -32.21 -0.01
N GLY A 10 -53.54 -31.34 -0.53
CA GLY A 10 -53.18 -29.96 -0.87
C GLY A 10 -52.72 -29.14 0.38
N SER A 11 -53.46 -29.26 1.48
CA SER A 11 -53.09 -28.60 2.72
C SER A 11 -51.76 -29.10 3.30
N VAL A 12 -51.49 -30.39 3.25
CA VAL A 12 -50.21 -30.97 3.67
C VAL A 12 -49.06 -30.47 2.78
N ALA A 13 -49.29 -30.46 1.46
CA ALA A 13 -48.26 -29.94 0.53
C ALA A 13 -47.91 -28.45 0.79
N VAL A 14 -48.92 -27.61 1.04
CA VAL A 14 -48.72 -26.23 1.41
C VAL A 14 -47.95 -26.10 2.75
N CYS A 15 -48.29 -26.88 3.77
CA CYS A 15 -47.58 -26.89 5.03
C CYS A 15 -46.10 -27.27 4.85
N VAL A 16 -45.81 -28.29 4.02
CA VAL A 16 -44.41 -28.70 3.75
C VAL A 16 -43.66 -27.57 3.04
N LEU A 17 -44.22 -26.94 2.03
CA LEU A 17 -43.57 -25.81 1.33
C LEU A 17 -43.31 -24.61 2.24
N VAL A 18 -44.24 -24.29 3.13
CA VAL A 18 -44.06 -23.21 4.12
C VAL A 18 -42.96 -23.55 5.11
N CYS A 19 -42.90 -24.77 5.62
CA CYS A 19 -41.84 -25.24 6.51
C CYS A 19 -40.46 -25.21 5.82
N ASP A 20 -40.38 -25.67 4.57
CA ASP A 20 -39.14 -25.65 3.80
C ASP A 20 -38.69 -24.21 3.49
N PHE A 21 -39.63 -23.31 3.23
CA PHE A 21 -39.32 -21.88 3.05
C PHE A 21 -38.72 -21.25 4.32
N PHE A 22 -39.29 -21.51 5.50
CA PHE A 22 -38.75 -21.00 6.75
C PHE A 22 -37.42 -21.64 7.09
N ARG A 23 -37.25 -22.92 6.83
CA ARG A 23 -35.99 -23.66 7.00
C ARG A 23 -34.89 -23.08 6.10
N TYR A 24 -35.19 -22.83 4.84
CA TYR A 24 -34.26 -22.22 3.88
C TYR A 24 -33.86 -20.78 4.30
N ARG A 25 -34.83 -19.99 4.72
CA ARG A 25 -34.58 -18.62 5.19
C ARG A 25 -33.71 -18.59 6.46
N ARG A 26 -33.91 -19.53 7.37
CA ARG A 26 -33.10 -19.68 8.56
C ARG A 26 -31.69 -20.12 8.24
N LEU A 27 -31.52 -21.04 7.31
CA LEU A 27 -30.22 -21.50 6.82
C LEU A 27 -29.43 -20.33 6.19
N GLN A 28 -30.05 -19.50 5.37
CA GLN A 28 -29.39 -18.34 4.80
C GLN A 28 -28.88 -17.36 5.87
N LYS A 29 -29.67 -17.12 6.91
CA LYS A 29 -29.26 -16.26 8.03
C LYS A 29 -28.07 -16.84 8.79
N CYS A 30 -28.08 -18.13 9.08
CA CYS A 30 -26.97 -18.83 9.71
C CYS A 30 -25.68 -18.73 8.87
N LEU A 31 -25.77 -18.92 7.56
CA LEU A 31 -24.63 -18.82 6.65
C LEU A 31 -24.13 -17.38 6.47
N ALA A 32 -25.00 -16.38 6.67
CA ALA A 32 -24.63 -14.96 6.62
C ALA A 32 -23.93 -14.44 7.90
N GLY A 33 -23.70 -15.30 8.91
CA GLY A 33 -22.98 -14.94 10.13
C GLY A 33 -23.86 -14.46 11.29
N GLU A 34 -25.21 -14.60 11.21
CA GLU A 34 -26.07 -14.42 12.37
C GLU A 34 -25.82 -15.56 13.39
N GLU A 35 -25.98 -15.28 14.69
CA GLU A 35 -25.78 -16.27 15.76
C GLU A 35 -26.56 -17.56 15.50
N CYS A 36 -25.84 -18.59 15.12
CA CYS A 36 -26.38 -19.92 14.84
C CYS A 36 -25.50 -20.98 15.52
N LYS A 37 -26.12 -21.87 16.28
CA LYS A 37 -25.39 -22.97 16.91
C LYS A 37 -25.05 -24.03 15.86
N GLU A 38 -23.87 -24.62 15.95
CA GLU A 38 -23.37 -25.67 15.06
C GLU A 38 -24.38 -26.82 14.87
N GLN A 39 -25.03 -27.22 15.96
CA GLN A 39 -26.09 -28.26 15.97
C GLN A 39 -27.36 -27.86 15.19
N GLU A 40 -27.68 -26.59 15.15
CA GLU A 40 -28.81 -26.06 14.37
C GLU A 40 -28.48 -26.06 12.87
N LEU A 41 -27.25 -25.69 12.51
CA LEU A 41 -26.79 -25.70 11.14
C LEU A 41 -26.73 -27.12 10.57
N GLU A 42 -26.27 -28.09 11.35
CA GLU A 42 -26.28 -29.53 11.00
C GLU A 42 -27.69 -30.06 10.72
N LYS A 43 -28.67 -29.67 11.55
CA LYS A 43 -30.09 -30.07 11.36
C LYS A 43 -30.71 -29.41 10.12
N LEU A 44 -30.36 -28.15 9.85
CA LEU A 44 -30.88 -27.40 8.70
C LEU A 44 -30.34 -27.92 7.38
N MET A 45 -29.04 -28.21 7.31
CA MET A 45 -28.37 -28.71 6.10
C MET A 45 -28.55 -30.23 5.89
N GLY A 46 -28.76 -30.98 6.96
CA GLY A 46 -28.67 -32.43 6.95
C GLY A 46 -27.21 -32.90 7.12
N MET A 47 -27.01 -33.98 7.88
CA MET A 47 -25.71 -34.44 8.32
C MET A 47 -24.67 -34.66 7.23
N GLN A 48 -25.05 -35.18 6.08
CA GLN A 48 -24.09 -35.45 4.98
C GLN A 48 -23.59 -34.15 4.34
N ILE A 49 -24.50 -33.20 4.03
CA ILE A 49 -24.17 -31.91 3.44
C ILE A 49 -23.33 -31.06 4.41
N TYR A 50 -23.73 -31.05 5.68
CA TYR A 50 -22.99 -30.34 6.73
C TYR A 50 -21.54 -30.84 6.86
N ARG A 51 -21.31 -32.17 6.88
CA ARG A 51 -19.98 -32.77 6.95
C ARG A 51 -19.14 -32.42 5.72
N ALA A 52 -19.73 -32.45 4.52
CA ALA A 52 -19.04 -32.06 3.30
C ALA A 52 -18.66 -30.58 3.33
N TRP A 53 -19.58 -29.70 3.73
CA TRP A 53 -19.35 -28.26 3.86
C TRP A 53 -18.26 -27.94 4.91
N LYS A 54 -18.31 -28.59 6.08
CA LYS A 54 -17.32 -28.41 7.14
C LYS A 54 -15.92 -28.85 6.72
N LYS A 55 -15.84 -29.96 5.99
CA LYS A 55 -14.57 -30.44 5.43
C LYS A 55 -13.99 -29.44 4.41
N GLU A 56 -14.83 -28.87 3.58
CA GLU A 56 -14.43 -27.85 2.61
C GLU A 56 -13.95 -26.56 3.31
N GLU A 57 -14.68 -26.10 4.34
CA GLU A 57 -14.29 -24.94 5.14
C GLU A 57 -12.94 -25.15 5.84
N GLU A 58 -12.74 -26.34 6.44
CA GLU A 58 -11.46 -26.69 7.07
C GLU A 58 -10.32 -26.75 6.05
N GLN A 59 -10.58 -27.26 4.84
CA GLN A 59 -9.62 -27.31 3.77
C GLN A 59 -9.25 -25.89 3.30
N GLN A 60 -10.21 -25.01 3.09
CA GLN A 60 -9.98 -23.61 2.70
C GLN A 60 -9.21 -22.84 3.78
N LYS A 61 -9.54 -23.05 5.06
CA LYS A 61 -8.76 -22.46 6.18
C LYS A 61 -7.32 -22.93 6.18
N LYS A 62 -7.09 -24.23 5.91
CA LYS A 62 -5.76 -24.80 5.85
C LYS A 62 -4.94 -24.25 4.69
N GLU A 63 -5.54 -24.13 3.53
CA GLU A 63 -4.92 -23.51 2.34
C GLU A 63 -4.57 -22.05 2.59
N LEU A 64 -5.49 -21.29 3.19
CA LEU A 64 -5.25 -19.89 3.55
C LEU A 64 -4.09 -19.74 4.55
N LEU A 65 -4.03 -20.62 5.55
CA LEU A 65 -2.92 -20.64 6.52
C LEU A 65 -1.58 -20.97 5.85
N GLN A 66 -1.58 -21.94 4.92
CA GLN A 66 -0.38 -22.28 4.16
C GLN A 66 0.08 -21.12 3.26
N GLN A 67 -0.84 -20.42 2.59
CA GLN A 67 -0.52 -19.25 1.79
C GLN A 67 0.04 -18.11 2.66
N LYS A 68 -0.56 -17.85 3.82
CA LYS A 68 -0.03 -16.85 4.76
C LYS A 68 1.39 -17.21 5.19
N LYS A 69 1.64 -18.45 5.59
CA LYS A 69 2.97 -18.90 6.00
C LYS A 69 3.99 -18.78 4.86
N TYR A 70 3.62 -19.15 3.63
CA TYR A 70 4.50 -19.00 2.46
C TYR A 70 4.89 -17.54 2.22
N LEU A 71 3.94 -16.61 2.29
CA LEU A 71 4.22 -15.17 2.18
C LEU A 71 5.13 -14.69 3.32
N GLU A 72 4.98 -15.32 4.50
CA GLU A 72 5.84 -15.06 5.65
C GLU A 72 7.29 -15.46 5.39
N ASP A 73 7.49 -16.66 4.99
CA ASP A 73 8.82 -17.20 4.69
C ASP A 73 9.49 -16.42 3.54
N LEU A 74 8.72 -16.02 2.53
CA LEU A 74 9.20 -15.20 1.41
C LEU A 74 9.66 -13.82 1.85
N SER A 75 8.89 -13.15 2.71
CA SER A 75 9.24 -11.83 3.24
C SER A 75 10.54 -11.89 4.05
N ASP A 76 10.68 -12.90 4.92
CA ASP A 76 11.89 -13.11 5.72
C ASP A 76 13.11 -13.45 4.84
N TYR A 77 12.89 -14.21 3.77
CA TYR A 77 13.94 -14.47 2.78
C TYR A 77 14.40 -13.18 2.09
N ILE A 78 13.47 -12.35 1.62
CA ILE A 78 13.77 -11.06 0.99
C ILE A 78 14.51 -10.13 1.96
N ALA A 79 14.11 -10.08 3.23
CA ALA A 79 14.78 -9.26 4.23
C ALA A 79 16.25 -9.70 4.45
N ARG A 80 16.49 -10.99 4.60
CA ARG A 80 17.85 -11.56 4.75
C ARG A 80 18.70 -11.33 3.50
N TRP A 81 18.14 -11.63 2.31
CA TRP A 81 18.82 -11.38 1.04
C TRP A 81 19.20 -9.91 0.87
N SER A 82 18.29 -8.98 1.20
CA SER A 82 18.58 -7.54 1.13
C SER A 82 19.69 -7.13 2.07
N HIS A 83 19.77 -7.73 3.26
CA HIS A 83 20.85 -7.46 4.21
C HIS A 83 22.19 -7.99 3.68
N GLU A 84 22.22 -9.20 3.11
CA GLU A 84 23.43 -9.78 2.54
C GLU A 84 23.92 -9.02 1.31
N ALA A 85 23.01 -8.51 0.47
CA ALA A 85 23.37 -7.74 -0.71
C ALA A 85 23.93 -6.33 -0.40
N LYS A 86 23.67 -5.78 0.79
CA LYS A 86 24.27 -4.51 1.23
C LYS A 86 25.79 -4.57 1.38
N LEU A 87 26.34 -5.72 1.81
CA LEU A 87 27.77 -5.89 2.00
C LEU A 87 28.58 -5.76 0.69
N PRO A 88 28.27 -6.51 -0.40
CA PRO A 88 28.97 -6.34 -1.67
C PRO A 88 28.74 -4.96 -2.29
N LEU A 89 27.57 -4.32 -2.09
CA LEU A 89 27.34 -2.96 -2.55
C LEU A 89 28.21 -1.94 -1.82
N ALA A 90 28.37 -2.07 -0.50
CA ALA A 90 29.29 -1.24 0.26
C ALA A 90 30.77 -1.44 -0.20
N ALA A 91 31.16 -2.69 -0.49
CA ALA A 91 32.47 -2.97 -1.05
C ALA A 91 32.67 -2.31 -2.42
N LEU A 92 31.67 -2.41 -3.32
CA LEU A 92 31.70 -1.75 -4.62
C LEU A 92 31.82 -0.22 -4.49
N LYS A 93 31.12 0.40 -3.52
CA LYS A 93 31.26 1.85 -3.22
C LYS A 93 32.69 2.20 -2.82
N LEU A 94 33.29 1.43 -1.91
CA LEU A 94 34.66 1.64 -1.46
C LEU A 94 35.68 1.47 -2.58
N MET A 95 35.50 0.43 -3.42
CA MET A 95 36.36 0.20 -4.58
C MET A 95 36.25 1.34 -5.61
N ASN A 96 34.99 1.77 -5.88
CA ASN A 96 34.74 2.87 -6.81
C ASN A 96 35.32 4.22 -6.31
N GLY A 97 35.32 4.45 -4.98
CA GLY A 97 35.93 5.63 -4.39
C GLY A 97 37.43 5.75 -4.62
N ARG A 98 38.13 4.64 -4.98
CA ARG A 98 39.55 4.58 -5.35
C ARG A 98 39.80 4.64 -6.86
N ASN A 99 38.74 4.72 -7.66
CA ASN A 99 38.86 4.77 -9.11
C ASN A 99 39.35 6.15 -9.55
N GLU A 100 40.49 6.20 -10.19
CA GLU A 100 41.10 7.44 -10.68
C GLU A 100 40.39 8.02 -11.93
N ASN A 101 39.70 7.17 -12.70
CA ASN A 101 38.89 7.63 -13.82
C ASN A 101 37.59 8.23 -13.32
N GLU A 102 37.50 9.55 -13.34
CA GLU A 102 36.38 10.31 -12.80
C GLU A 102 35.04 10.03 -13.54
N GLU A 103 35.09 9.82 -14.86
CA GLU A 103 33.91 9.52 -15.66
C GLU A 103 33.36 8.12 -15.31
N LEU A 104 34.20 7.11 -15.29
CA LEU A 104 33.85 5.74 -14.90
C LEU A 104 33.37 5.70 -13.44
N ARG A 105 34.02 6.45 -12.54
CA ARG A 105 33.62 6.55 -11.13
C ARG A 105 32.19 7.07 -10.99
N LYS A 106 31.81 8.15 -11.74
CA LYS A 106 30.46 8.73 -11.73
C LYS A 106 29.40 7.77 -12.30
N GLU A 107 29.75 7.04 -13.35
CA GLU A 107 28.84 6.04 -13.93
C GLU A 107 28.59 4.85 -12.97
N MET A 108 29.65 4.31 -12.37
CA MET A 108 29.56 3.24 -11.39
C MET A 108 28.78 3.68 -10.14
N GLU A 109 29.02 4.90 -9.63
CA GLU A 109 28.30 5.45 -8.49
C GLU A 109 26.79 5.56 -8.79
N SER A 110 26.41 5.99 -9.98
CA SER A 110 25.03 6.03 -10.44
C SER A 110 24.39 4.62 -10.47
N SER A 111 25.15 3.64 -10.96
CA SER A 111 24.67 2.24 -11.06
C SER A 111 24.50 1.61 -9.68
N ILE A 112 25.42 1.85 -8.76
CA ILE A 112 25.36 1.38 -7.38
C ILE A 112 24.16 2.01 -6.65
N ALA A 113 23.99 3.33 -6.74
CA ALA A 113 22.85 4.03 -6.13
C ALA A 113 21.50 3.51 -6.66
N ARG A 114 21.45 3.16 -7.96
CA ARG A 114 20.28 2.54 -8.56
C ARG A 114 19.99 1.15 -8.01
N LEU A 115 21.03 0.31 -7.84
CA LEU A 115 20.87 -1.01 -7.22
C LEU A 115 20.37 -0.92 -5.79
N GLU A 116 20.90 0.00 -5.00
CA GLU A 116 20.41 0.26 -3.63
C GLU A 116 18.92 0.66 -3.61
N SER A 117 18.51 1.57 -4.50
CA SER A 117 17.11 1.98 -4.63
C SER A 117 16.19 0.80 -5.02
N LEU A 118 16.61 -0.06 -5.95
CA LEU A 118 15.84 -1.25 -6.33
C LEU A 118 15.72 -2.24 -5.18
N MET A 119 16.80 -2.51 -4.46
CA MET A 119 16.80 -3.38 -3.29
C MET A 119 15.86 -2.84 -2.20
N HIS A 120 15.92 -1.52 -1.93
CA HIS A 120 15.03 -0.89 -0.98
C HIS A 120 13.56 -1.02 -1.39
N THR A 121 13.26 -0.86 -2.69
CA THR A 121 11.91 -1.04 -3.24
C THR A 121 11.40 -2.48 -3.04
N VAL A 122 12.23 -3.49 -3.29
CA VAL A 122 11.85 -4.91 -3.09
C VAL A 122 11.61 -5.20 -1.62
N LEU A 123 12.50 -4.75 -0.74
CA LEU A 123 12.38 -4.94 0.71
C LEU A 123 11.09 -4.30 1.27
N MET A 124 10.82 -3.07 0.88
CA MET A 124 9.62 -2.35 1.35
C MET A 124 8.33 -2.93 0.76
N GLY A 125 8.37 -3.34 -0.51
CA GLY A 125 7.25 -4.06 -1.12
C GLY A 125 6.90 -5.34 -0.36
N SER A 126 7.91 -6.10 0.05
CA SER A 126 7.73 -7.30 0.88
C SER A 126 7.12 -6.99 2.26
N LYS A 127 7.53 -5.88 2.89
CA LYS A 127 6.95 -5.45 4.18
C LYS A 127 5.51 -4.96 4.05
N LEU A 128 5.15 -4.33 2.93
CA LEU A 128 3.78 -3.85 2.68
C LEU A 128 2.75 -4.99 2.49
N GLU A 129 3.19 -6.19 2.17
CA GLU A 129 2.30 -7.36 2.13
C GLU A 129 1.89 -7.83 3.56
N ARG A 130 2.53 -7.27 4.63
CA ARG A 130 2.27 -7.58 6.04
C ARG A 130 2.28 -6.35 6.93
N PRO A 131 1.34 -5.43 6.74
CA PRO A 131 1.34 -4.16 7.44
C PRO A 131 1.02 -4.29 8.94
N GLU A 132 0.29 -5.32 9.36
CA GLU A 132 -0.35 -5.40 10.68
C GLU A 132 0.63 -5.50 11.86
N HIS A 133 1.89 -5.92 11.63
CA HIS A 133 2.87 -6.13 12.72
C HIS A 133 3.94 -5.05 12.84
N ASP A 134 4.02 -4.09 11.94
CA ASP A 134 5.18 -3.21 11.83
C ASP A 134 4.87 -1.69 11.88
N VAL A 135 3.60 -1.28 12.00
CA VAL A 135 3.23 0.15 12.05
C VAL A 135 3.27 0.65 13.49
N LYS A 136 4.05 1.72 13.71
CA LYS A 136 4.15 2.42 14.99
C LYS A 136 3.74 3.87 14.81
N PHE A 137 2.52 4.18 15.19
CA PHE A 137 2.07 5.57 15.18
C PHE A 137 2.73 6.37 16.30
N GLU A 138 3.33 7.48 15.93
CA GLU A 138 3.96 8.44 16.85
C GLU A 138 3.76 9.87 16.35
N ARG A 139 3.92 10.82 17.25
CA ARG A 139 3.92 12.24 16.90
C ARG A 139 5.27 12.60 16.29
N ILE A 140 5.28 12.98 15.02
CA ILE A 140 6.50 13.29 14.26
C ILE A 140 6.45 14.70 13.68
N LEU A 141 7.60 15.37 13.66
CA LEU A 141 7.76 16.66 13.03
C LEU A 141 7.94 16.45 11.52
N LEU A 142 7.02 16.98 10.72
CA LEU A 142 6.98 16.75 9.27
C LEU A 142 8.27 17.22 8.57
N GLU A 143 8.84 18.33 9.03
CA GLU A 143 10.10 18.88 8.50
C GLU A 143 11.28 17.89 8.66
N GLU A 144 11.33 17.11 9.76
CA GLU A 144 12.38 16.11 9.96
C GLU A 144 12.26 14.95 8.97
N VAL A 145 11.04 14.48 8.71
CA VAL A 145 10.77 13.41 7.72
C VAL A 145 11.16 13.88 6.31
N ILE A 146 10.84 15.13 5.96
CA ILE A 146 11.23 15.73 4.68
C ILE A 146 12.75 15.77 4.57
N LYS A 147 13.47 16.26 5.60
CA LYS A 147 14.93 16.34 5.62
C LYS A 147 15.58 14.97 5.47
N GLU A 148 15.07 13.96 6.17
CA GLU A 148 15.56 12.58 6.09
C GLU A 148 15.39 12.01 4.67
N SER A 149 14.24 12.21 4.05
CA SER A 149 13.99 11.76 2.68
C SER A 149 14.85 12.51 1.66
N ILE A 150 15.06 13.82 1.82
CA ILE A 150 15.99 14.60 1.00
C ILE A 150 17.43 14.03 1.15
N GLN A 151 17.87 13.69 2.34
CA GLN A 151 19.20 13.09 2.57
C GLN A 151 19.31 11.72 1.88
N ASN A 152 18.30 10.88 1.96
CA ASN A 152 18.26 9.59 1.27
C ASN A 152 18.40 9.74 -0.27
N GLN A 153 17.83 10.80 -0.83
CA GLN A 153 17.83 11.08 -2.27
C GLN A 153 18.91 12.09 -2.69
N ALA A 154 19.77 12.53 -1.76
CA ALA A 154 20.72 13.65 -1.98
C ALA A 154 21.60 13.44 -3.21
N PHE A 155 22.11 12.21 -3.42
CA PHE A 155 22.93 11.89 -4.60
C PHE A 155 22.22 12.28 -5.92
N PHE A 156 20.97 11.88 -6.07
CA PHE A 156 20.21 12.15 -7.29
C PHE A 156 19.78 13.62 -7.41
N LEU A 157 19.41 14.26 -6.29
CA LEU A 157 18.99 15.65 -6.25
C LEU A 157 20.16 16.59 -6.61
N ILE A 158 21.35 16.39 -6.02
CA ILE A 158 22.56 17.19 -6.28
C ILE A 158 23.03 16.99 -7.72
N ARG A 159 23.13 15.73 -8.18
CA ARG A 159 23.57 15.42 -9.54
C ARG A 159 22.71 16.03 -10.63
N ASN A 160 21.42 16.18 -10.34
CA ASN A 160 20.45 16.74 -11.30
C ASN A 160 20.14 18.22 -11.03
N HIS A 161 20.89 18.89 -10.14
CA HIS A 161 20.76 20.31 -9.81
C HIS A 161 19.34 20.73 -9.40
N PHE A 162 18.68 19.93 -8.54
CA PHE A 162 17.35 20.25 -8.06
C PHE A 162 17.35 21.47 -7.13
N GLU A 163 16.45 22.40 -7.39
CA GLU A 163 16.06 23.43 -6.43
C GLU A 163 15.03 22.85 -5.45
N LEU A 164 15.28 23.01 -4.15
CA LEU A 164 14.38 22.54 -3.08
C LEU A 164 13.83 23.74 -2.33
N ASP A 165 12.52 23.82 -2.24
CA ASP A 165 11.80 24.88 -1.52
C ASP A 165 10.94 24.22 -0.44
N ILE A 166 11.32 24.41 0.84
CA ILE A 166 10.66 23.78 1.98
C ILE A 166 9.85 24.84 2.74
N GLN A 167 8.56 24.89 2.48
CA GLN A 167 7.59 25.81 3.09
C GLN A 167 6.81 25.13 4.23
N VAL A 168 7.49 24.23 4.95
CA VAL A 168 6.92 23.47 6.09
C VAL A 168 7.68 23.85 7.33
N LYS A 169 6.99 24.40 8.34
CA LYS A 169 7.60 24.81 9.59
C LYS A 169 6.70 24.46 10.77
N ASP A 170 7.27 23.79 11.77
CA ASP A 170 6.63 23.46 13.04
C ASP A 170 5.29 22.68 12.91
N ILE A 171 5.12 21.92 11.82
CA ILE A 171 3.92 21.09 11.57
C ILE A 171 4.15 19.68 12.11
N TRP A 172 3.27 19.28 13.03
CA TRP A 172 3.29 17.95 13.61
C TRP A 172 2.19 17.08 13.03
N ILE A 173 2.51 15.83 12.74
CA ILE A 173 1.56 14.81 12.27
C ILE A 173 1.64 13.58 13.17
N TYR A 174 0.59 12.76 13.18
CA TYR A 174 0.58 11.47 13.86
C TYR A 174 0.65 10.35 12.82
N SER A 175 1.78 9.65 12.76
CA SER A 175 2.04 8.67 11.70
C SER A 175 3.22 7.76 12.07
N ASP A 176 3.60 6.81 11.20
CA ASP A 176 4.85 6.04 11.32
C ASP A 176 5.96 6.71 10.49
N ARG A 177 7.06 7.12 11.18
CA ARG A 177 8.18 7.84 10.58
C ARG A 177 8.80 7.08 9.41
N ARG A 178 9.02 5.77 9.54
CA ARG A 178 9.70 4.94 8.53
C ARG A 178 8.87 4.86 7.25
N TRP A 179 7.56 4.62 7.39
CA TRP A 179 6.65 4.55 6.26
C TRP A 179 6.47 5.90 5.59
N MET A 180 6.46 7.00 6.37
CA MET A 180 6.42 8.35 5.81
C MET A 180 7.67 8.69 5.02
N VAL A 181 8.86 8.40 5.55
CA VAL A 181 10.14 8.59 4.84
C VAL A 181 10.13 7.80 3.52
N TYR A 182 9.71 6.53 3.57
CA TYR A 182 9.65 5.72 2.36
C TYR A 182 8.66 6.25 1.33
N LEU A 183 7.49 6.73 1.76
CA LEU A 183 6.50 7.37 0.88
C LEU A 183 7.11 8.59 0.18
N LEU A 184 7.78 9.46 0.93
CA LEU A 184 8.44 10.64 0.38
C LEU A 184 9.60 10.27 -0.56
N ASP A 185 10.39 9.24 -0.22
CA ASP A 185 11.46 8.73 -1.10
C ASP A 185 10.90 8.31 -2.47
N GLN A 186 9.70 7.69 -2.52
CA GLN A 186 9.06 7.35 -3.79
C GLN A 186 8.61 8.58 -4.58
N LEU A 187 8.06 9.59 -3.90
CA LEU A 187 7.62 10.83 -4.55
C LEU A 187 8.81 11.66 -5.07
N ILE A 188 9.86 11.83 -4.27
CA ILE A 188 11.10 12.50 -4.69
C ILE A 188 11.77 11.72 -5.83
N GLY A 189 11.84 10.40 -5.75
CA GLY A 189 12.37 9.55 -6.82
C GLY A 189 11.61 9.71 -8.14
N ASN A 190 10.28 9.87 -8.07
CA ASN A 190 9.48 10.18 -9.25
C ASN A 190 9.80 11.57 -9.81
N ALA A 191 9.91 12.61 -8.96
CA ALA A 191 10.29 13.94 -9.39
C ALA A 191 11.66 13.96 -10.10
N VAL A 192 12.64 13.21 -9.57
CA VAL A 192 13.98 13.06 -10.20
C VAL A 192 13.87 12.41 -11.58
N LYS A 193 13.05 11.38 -11.68
CA LYS A 193 12.90 10.58 -12.89
C LYS A 193 12.19 11.32 -14.02
N TYR A 194 11.18 12.13 -13.69
CA TYR A 194 10.32 12.83 -14.64
C TYR A 194 10.64 14.31 -14.76
N LYS A 195 11.83 14.71 -14.34
CA LYS A 195 12.30 16.10 -14.36
C LYS A 195 12.39 16.70 -15.77
N LYS A 196 12.34 18.01 -15.82
CA LYS A 196 12.72 18.86 -16.96
C LYS A 196 14.05 19.58 -16.71
N GLU A 197 14.38 20.50 -17.59
CA GLU A 197 15.44 21.48 -17.35
C GLU A 197 15.08 22.37 -16.15
N ASN A 198 16.07 22.71 -15.30
CA ASN A 198 15.89 23.48 -14.06
C ASN A 198 14.84 22.84 -13.11
N PRO A 199 15.09 21.62 -12.64
CA PRO A 199 14.11 20.89 -11.84
C PRO A 199 13.96 21.50 -10.44
N LYS A 200 12.71 21.60 -9.98
CA LYS A 200 12.35 22.11 -8.66
C LYS A 200 11.37 21.18 -7.96
N ILE A 201 11.49 21.09 -6.64
CA ILE A 201 10.50 20.47 -5.77
C ILE A 201 10.12 21.47 -4.68
N VAL A 202 8.81 21.65 -4.49
CA VAL A 202 8.25 22.47 -3.41
C VAL A 202 7.53 21.55 -2.43
N PHE A 203 7.87 21.67 -1.16
CA PHE A 203 7.17 21.04 -0.05
C PHE A 203 6.39 22.11 0.70
N TRP A 204 5.09 21.92 0.85
CA TRP A 204 4.23 22.85 1.58
C TRP A 204 3.29 22.11 2.51
N ALA A 205 2.88 22.73 3.60
CA ALA A 205 1.88 22.17 4.50
C ALA A 205 0.98 23.27 5.04
N GLU A 206 -0.30 22.94 5.24
CA GLU A 206 -1.29 23.80 5.87
C GLU A 206 -2.05 23.00 6.93
N GLU A 207 -2.30 23.60 8.08
CA GLU A 207 -3.21 23.08 9.08
C GLU A 207 -4.58 23.73 8.88
N LYS A 208 -5.59 22.94 8.48
CA LYS A 208 -6.94 23.42 8.18
C LYS A 208 -7.77 23.57 9.44
N GLU A 209 -7.68 22.58 10.31
CA GLU A 209 -8.32 22.54 11.64
C GLU A 209 -7.31 21.93 12.60
N PRO A 210 -7.42 22.13 13.94
CA PRO A 210 -6.48 21.54 14.89
C PRO A 210 -6.33 20.02 14.67
N GLY A 211 -5.12 19.60 14.27
CA GLY A 211 -4.79 18.21 14.00
C GLY A 211 -5.17 17.69 12.60
N GLN A 212 -5.76 18.51 11.73
CA GLN A 212 -5.97 18.18 10.31
C GLN A 212 -4.92 18.87 9.45
N VAL A 213 -3.91 18.14 9.06
CA VAL A 213 -2.81 18.66 8.25
C VAL A 213 -2.97 18.21 6.80
N ARG A 214 -2.87 19.15 5.86
CA ARG A 214 -2.67 18.89 4.45
C ARG A 214 -1.22 19.19 4.10
N PHE A 215 -0.52 18.19 3.60
CA PHE A 215 0.85 18.29 3.11
C PHE A 215 0.89 18.04 1.61
N GLY A 216 1.64 18.85 0.90
CA GLY A 216 1.81 18.74 -0.55
C GLY A 216 3.27 18.69 -0.96
N ILE A 217 3.56 17.87 -1.96
CA ILE A 217 4.82 17.84 -2.69
C ILE A 217 4.52 18.11 -4.16
N GLN A 218 5.14 19.17 -4.69
CA GLN A 218 4.97 19.64 -6.05
C GLN A 218 6.29 19.53 -6.81
N ASP A 219 6.32 18.78 -7.90
CA ASP A 219 7.39 18.85 -8.89
C ASP A 219 6.95 19.66 -10.11
N PHE A 220 7.93 20.14 -10.89
CA PHE A 220 7.74 20.89 -12.12
C PHE A 220 8.27 20.13 -13.33
N GLY A 221 8.09 18.81 -13.30
CA GLY A 221 8.50 17.88 -14.33
C GLY A 221 7.62 17.87 -15.59
N ILE A 222 7.67 16.79 -16.33
CA ILE A 222 6.92 16.63 -17.59
C ILE A 222 5.40 16.52 -17.38
N GLY A 223 4.95 16.28 -16.16
CA GLY A 223 3.54 16.06 -15.84
C GLY A 223 2.99 14.75 -16.36
N ILE A 224 1.70 14.54 -16.13
CA ILE A 224 0.96 13.32 -16.47
C ILE A 224 -0.26 13.71 -17.29
N PRO A 225 -0.46 13.11 -18.49
CA PRO A 225 -1.67 13.30 -19.29
C PRO A 225 -2.95 12.93 -18.53
N LYS A 226 -4.04 13.67 -18.75
CA LYS A 226 -5.32 13.45 -18.05
C LYS A 226 -5.85 12.03 -18.20
N GLU A 227 -5.64 11.41 -19.36
CA GLU A 227 -6.07 10.05 -19.66
C GLU A 227 -5.31 8.99 -18.83
N GLU A 228 -4.12 9.31 -18.34
CA GLU A 228 -3.26 8.42 -17.56
C GLU A 228 -3.52 8.52 -16.05
N LEU A 229 -4.05 9.66 -15.56
CA LEU A 229 -4.28 9.89 -14.13
C LEU A 229 -5.06 8.78 -13.40
N PRO A 230 -6.13 8.18 -13.98
CA PRO A 230 -6.87 7.11 -13.30
C PRO A 230 -6.05 5.83 -13.08
N TYR A 231 -4.94 5.66 -13.77
CA TYR A 231 -4.15 4.43 -13.78
C TYR A 231 -2.83 4.52 -13.03
N VAL A 232 -2.38 5.73 -12.66
CA VAL A 232 -1.04 5.97 -12.10
C VAL A 232 -0.74 5.23 -10.80
N PHE A 233 -1.77 4.89 -10.02
CA PHE A 233 -1.65 4.10 -8.79
C PHE A 233 -1.77 2.59 -9.01
N GLN A 234 -2.03 2.13 -10.24
CA GLN A 234 -2.13 0.69 -10.51
C GLN A 234 -0.76 0.03 -10.47
N LYS A 235 -0.73 -1.21 -9.94
CA LYS A 235 0.48 -2.03 -9.84
C LYS A 235 1.13 -2.25 -11.21
N GLY A 236 2.39 -1.85 -11.34
CA GLY A 236 3.16 -2.04 -12.57
C GLY A 236 2.81 -1.05 -13.70
N TYR A 237 2.01 0.00 -13.43
CA TYR A 237 1.67 0.98 -14.44
C TYR A 237 2.87 1.86 -14.79
N VAL A 238 3.16 1.99 -16.08
CA VAL A 238 4.22 2.84 -16.63
C VAL A 238 3.62 3.68 -17.75
N GLY A 239 3.68 5.01 -17.63
CA GLY A 239 3.16 5.96 -18.61
C GLY A 239 3.79 5.79 -20.00
N LYS A 240 3.06 6.17 -21.03
CA LYS A 240 3.46 6.02 -22.45
C LYS A 240 4.74 6.77 -22.80
N ASN A 241 5.00 7.89 -22.14
CA ASN A 241 6.17 8.74 -22.38
C ASN A 241 7.50 8.07 -22.02
N LEU A 242 7.49 7.07 -21.13
CA LEU A 242 8.69 6.35 -20.72
C LEU A 242 8.99 5.10 -21.56
N ARG A 243 8.03 4.60 -22.31
CA ARG A 243 8.25 3.42 -23.17
C ARG A 243 9.25 3.68 -24.31
N LYS A 244 9.57 4.95 -24.57
CA LYS A 244 10.50 5.40 -25.64
C LYS A 244 11.91 5.78 -25.15
N GLY A 245 12.18 5.74 -23.82
CA GLY A 245 13.46 6.17 -23.25
C GLY A 245 14.19 5.09 -22.47
N ASN A 246 15.50 5.29 -22.22
CA ASN A 246 16.38 4.39 -21.45
C ASN A 246 16.06 4.30 -19.93
N TYR A 247 14.90 4.77 -19.47
CA TYR A 247 14.50 4.74 -18.07
C TYR A 247 13.65 3.50 -17.78
N TYR A 248 14.27 2.51 -17.16
CA TYR A 248 13.54 1.35 -16.63
C TYR A 248 12.71 1.77 -15.42
N SER A 249 11.39 1.71 -15.54
CA SER A 249 10.43 1.93 -14.47
C SER A 249 9.75 0.62 -14.12
N THR A 250 9.70 0.30 -12.84
CA THR A 250 8.95 -0.87 -12.35
C THR A 250 7.45 -0.64 -12.28
N GLY A 251 7.01 0.64 -12.36
CA GLY A 251 5.60 1.02 -12.14
C GLY A 251 5.10 0.76 -10.70
N MET A 252 6.03 0.60 -9.74
CA MET A 252 5.68 0.25 -8.36
C MET A 252 5.62 1.46 -7.42
N GLY A 253 6.27 2.58 -7.76
CA GLY A 253 6.44 3.73 -6.85
C GLY A 253 5.10 4.31 -6.36
N LEU A 254 4.24 4.78 -7.27
CA LEU A 254 2.94 5.34 -6.90
C LEU A 254 1.96 4.29 -6.34
N TYR A 255 2.05 3.05 -6.80
CA TYR A 255 1.30 1.94 -6.18
C TYR A 255 1.65 1.78 -4.69
N PHE A 256 2.94 1.85 -4.33
CA PHE A 256 3.36 1.80 -2.92
C PHE A 256 2.92 3.05 -2.15
N VAL A 257 2.99 4.23 -2.76
CA VAL A 257 2.47 5.48 -2.17
C VAL A 257 1.01 5.30 -1.76
N GLU A 258 0.15 4.79 -2.65
CA GLU A 258 -1.27 4.53 -2.34
C GLU A 258 -1.46 3.47 -1.24
N LYS A 259 -0.69 2.38 -1.29
CA LYS A 259 -0.73 1.31 -0.27
C LYS A 259 -0.33 1.84 1.11
N ILE A 260 0.74 2.64 1.19
CA ILE A 260 1.19 3.26 2.43
C ILE A 260 0.16 4.27 2.93
N GLY A 261 -0.44 5.07 2.04
CA GLY A 261 -1.51 5.98 2.42
C GLY A 261 -2.68 5.26 3.08
N LYS A 262 -3.13 4.14 2.51
CA LYS A 262 -4.16 3.28 3.11
C LYS A 262 -3.73 2.71 4.46
N LEU A 263 -2.47 2.26 4.58
CA LEU A 263 -1.89 1.71 5.80
C LEU A 263 -1.83 2.73 6.95
N LEU A 264 -1.48 3.97 6.63
CA LEU A 264 -1.33 5.06 7.59
C LEU A 264 -2.59 5.91 7.75
N HIS A 265 -3.72 5.49 7.14
CA HIS A 265 -4.98 6.23 7.13
C HIS A 265 -4.87 7.66 6.57
N ILE A 266 -3.97 7.85 5.60
CA ILE A 266 -3.74 9.13 4.92
C ILE A 266 -4.49 9.11 3.59
N LYS A 267 -5.30 10.14 3.34
CA LYS A 267 -5.92 10.30 2.02
C LYS A 267 -4.92 10.93 1.07
N ILE A 268 -4.61 10.22 -0.01
CA ILE A 268 -3.69 10.69 -1.05
C ILE A 268 -4.48 11.15 -2.26
N SER A 269 -4.12 12.31 -2.77
CA SER A 269 -4.66 12.87 -4.02
C SER A 269 -3.51 13.31 -4.91
N LEU A 270 -3.66 13.13 -6.22
CA LEU A 270 -2.68 13.51 -7.23
C LEU A 270 -3.35 14.39 -8.27
N SER A 271 -2.76 15.53 -8.53
CA SER A 271 -3.13 16.43 -9.61
C SER A 271 -1.92 16.69 -10.51
N SER A 272 -2.13 16.67 -11.81
CA SER A 272 -1.07 16.89 -12.79
C SER A 272 -1.65 17.41 -14.09
N GLU A 273 -0.85 18.19 -14.79
CA GLU A 273 -1.11 18.62 -16.14
C GLU A 273 0.16 18.40 -16.96
N GLU A 274 0.01 17.88 -18.18
CA GLU A 274 1.13 17.62 -19.07
C GLU A 274 1.91 18.92 -19.31
N GLY A 275 3.20 18.86 -19.08
CA GLY A 275 4.05 20.03 -19.19
C GLY A 275 4.13 20.92 -17.94
N GLN A 276 3.33 20.75 -16.91
CA GLN A 276 3.32 21.60 -15.71
C GLN A 276 3.87 20.92 -14.45
N GLY A 277 4.06 19.60 -14.50
CA GLY A 277 4.53 18.81 -13.38
C GLY A 277 3.40 18.10 -12.64
N CYS A 278 3.69 17.65 -11.43
CA CYS A 278 2.78 16.86 -10.63
C CYS A 278 2.73 17.36 -9.19
N CYS A 279 1.54 17.44 -8.61
CA CYS A 279 1.32 17.74 -7.20
C CYS A 279 0.65 16.55 -6.54
N VAL A 280 1.29 16.00 -5.51
CA VAL A 280 0.72 14.96 -4.65
C VAL A 280 0.40 15.58 -3.30
N THR A 281 -0.84 15.43 -2.84
CA THR A 281 -1.30 15.92 -1.53
C THR A 281 -1.65 14.76 -0.62
N LEU A 282 -1.26 14.89 0.63
CA LEU A 282 -1.50 13.94 1.72
C LEU A 282 -2.33 14.65 2.79
N ASP A 283 -3.57 14.20 2.98
CA ASP A 283 -4.47 14.72 4.01
C ASP A 283 -4.38 13.81 5.25
N PHE A 284 -3.85 14.35 6.34
CA PHE A 284 -3.76 13.69 7.64
C PHE A 284 -4.99 14.05 8.48
N GLN A 285 -5.63 13.02 9.04
CA GLN A 285 -6.70 13.21 10.02
C GLN A 285 -6.13 13.19 11.43
N ASN A 286 -6.82 13.84 12.36
CA ASN A 286 -6.43 13.79 13.77
C ASN A 286 -6.74 12.40 14.36
N LEU A 287 -5.78 11.47 14.24
CA LEU A 287 -5.91 10.12 14.80
C LEU A 287 -5.69 10.06 16.31
N SER A 288 -5.21 11.16 16.93
CA SER A 288 -4.98 11.19 18.39
C SER A 288 -6.24 10.93 19.21
N GLU A 289 -7.43 11.31 18.73
CA GLU A 289 -8.70 11.02 19.38
C GLU A 289 -9.11 9.54 19.29
N TYR A 290 -8.70 8.82 18.26
CA TYR A 290 -9.03 7.39 18.10
C TYR A 290 -8.22 6.50 19.06
N PHE A 291 -6.98 6.84 19.36
CA PHE A 291 -6.13 6.02 20.24
C PHE A 291 -6.31 6.31 21.73
N LEU A 292 -6.83 7.49 22.09
CA LEU A 292 -7.22 7.79 23.48
C LEU A 292 -8.46 6.97 23.92
N THR A 293 -9.30 6.51 22.98
CA THR A 293 -10.48 5.68 23.28
C THR A 293 -10.18 4.18 23.36
N GLU A 294 -9.05 3.69 22.83
CA GLU A 294 -8.65 2.28 22.93
C GLU A 294 -7.77 1.97 24.16
N THR A 295 -7.10 2.96 24.76
CA THR A 295 -6.29 2.79 25.97
C THR A 295 -7.12 2.81 27.25
N ASP A 296 -8.40 3.19 27.18
CA ASP A 296 -9.34 3.21 28.30
C ASP A 296 -10.36 2.05 28.27
N ARG A 297 -10.10 1.02 27.48
CA ARG A 297 -10.84 -0.26 27.49
C ARG A 297 -9.90 -1.42 27.71
#